data_2ea9cfeca5f6fb17776131a6d9f5e626
#
_entry.id   2ea9cfeca5f6fb17776131a6d9f5e626
#
_cell.length_a   1.000
_cell.length_b   1.000
_cell.length_c   1.000
_cell.angle_alpha   90.00
_cell.angle_beta   90.00
_cell.angle_gamma   90.00
#
_symmetry.space_group_name_H-M   'P 1'
#
loop_
_entity.id
_entity.type
_entity.pdbx_description
1 polymer ?
#
loop_
_entity_poly.entity_id
_entity_poly.type
_entity_poly.pdbx_seq_one_letter_code
_entity_poly.pdbx_strand_id
1 'polypeptide(L)'
;MEEVAFLVLEGLLVWLSALGPSEREIYVDGLTSNELELVVEFLKRFYFDRPQLTRATSAKQALRLLNQAWPTELKLWVEKKWDALADLIANLSTALANRASQAETGLLPGLRDLLKLNKAQLSNSEYARALLSKLVDVSKVFEFDGIVVLIDKVDETSKTNNSAASTARLLYPLMSTTQLLEVDDFGWLVFFWDKVKELYGPNEQGVRIDKIANATIQWPERFLVELVDKRLAFFSQHAITSFTQLCSEELRQRLILNEIIRMSMNSPRELIRILDITIREHDESGTDGLLVGSTVESALDKYVIERLPSLYPKQVLQQVSRINQLQFTNSDLQPIFKTDAQNVRNRIKRWQDCGIVGQVGSRPAQGGQQGRDAYLYAVIDSRVHRLISRSLVLGPEYAAGEDVDDLEPAQ
;
A
#
# COMPACT_ATOMS: atom_id res chain seq x y z
N MET A 1 -4.86 13.71 -14.30
CA MET A 1 -3.88 14.78 -14.16
C MET A 1 -4.42 16.04 -13.49
N GLU A 2 -5.66 16.45 -13.76
CA GLU A 2 -6.28 17.60 -13.10
C GLU A 2 -6.34 17.46 -11.57
N GLU A 3 -6.51 16.24 -11.05
CA GLU A 3 -6.42 15.96 -9.61
C GLU A 3 -5.00 16.16 -9.05
N VAL A 4 -3.98 15.77 -9.83
CA VAL A 4 -2.58 16.02 -9.45
C VAL A 4 -2.32 17.54 -9.40
N ALA A 5 -2.82 18.29 -10.39
CA ALA A 5 -2.71 19.75 -10.39
C ALA A 5 -3.36 20.37 -9.17
N PHE A 6 -4.58 19.93 -8.83
CA PHE A 6 -5.28 20.38 -7.64
C PHE A 6 -4.47 20.14 -6.36
N LEU A 7 -3.96 18.92 -6.16
CA LEU A 7 -3.20 18.54 -4.96
C LEU A 7 -1.88 19.30 -4.84
N VAL A 8 -1.18 19.54 -5.95
CA VAL A 8 0.06 20.33 -5.97
C VAL A 8 -0.21 21.77 -5.57
N LEU A 9 -1.24 22.40 -6.17
CA LEU A 9 -1.61 23.78 -5.83
C LEU A 9 -2.07 23.92 -4.38
N GLU A 10 -2.82 22.94 -3.89
CA GLU A 10 -3.23 22.92 -2.49
C GLU A 10 -2.02 22.77 -1.56
N GLY A 11 -1.08 21.88 -1.89
CA GLY A 11 0.17 21.74 -1.14
C GLY A 11 0.95 23.06 -1.06
N LEU A 12 1.06 23.78 -2.17
CA LEU A 12 1.68 25.10 -2.22
C LEU A 12 0.95 26.14 -1.35
N LEU A 13 -0.37 26.20 -1.43
CA LEU A 13 -1.16 27.12 -0.62
C LEU A 13 -1.06 26.81 0.89
N VAL A 14 -1.10 25.51 1.23
CA VAL A 14 -0.93 25.06 2.62
C VAL A 14 0.46 25.42 3.13
N TRP A 15 1.50 25.18 2.33
CA TRP A 15 2.87 25.57 2.69
C TRP A 15 3.00 27.09 2.89
N LEU A 16 2.53 27.90 1.93
CA LEU A 16 2.54 29.37 2.06
C LEU A 16 1.80 29.85 3.31
N SER A 17 0.67 29.22 3.65
CA SER A 17 -0.09 29.59 4.85
C SER A 17 0.60 29.22 6.15
N ALA A 18 1.49 28.24 6.13
CA ALA A 18 2.29 27.83 7.28
C ALA A 18 3.50 28.74 7.55
N LEU A 19 3.91 29.53 6.55
CA LEU A 19 4.97 30.53 6.72
C LEU A 19 4.52 31.70 7.62
N GLY A 20 5.48 32.35 8.28
CA GLY A 20 5.26 33.60 8.98
C GLY A 20 4.81 34.72 8.03
N PRO A 21 4.12 35.79 8.53
CA PRO A 21 3.64 36.89 7.67
C PRO A 21 4.75 37.51 6.81
N SER A 22 5.88 37.82 7.41
CA SER A 22 7.01 38.46 6.71
C SER A 22 7.66 37.54 5.66
N GLU A 23 7.79 36.25 5.95
CA GLU A 23 8.32 35.27 4.98
C GLU A 23 7.36 35.09 3.82
N ARG A 24 6.06 35.06 4.09
CA ARG A 24 5.03 34.93 3.06
C ARG A 24 5.02 36.14 2.12
N GLU A 25 5.15 37.33 2.64
CA GLU A 25 5.22 38.57 1.86
C GLU A 25 6.40 38.53 0.89
N ILE A 26 7.56 37.99 1.28
CA ILE A 26 8.72 37.83 0.38
C ILE A 26 8.35 37.01 -0.86
N TYR A 27 7.68 35.87 -0.69
CA TYR A 27 7.29 35.02 -1.81
C TYR A 27 6.16 35.62 -2.67
N VAL A 28 5.15 36.25 -2.05
CA VAL A 28 4.00 36.79 -2.78
C VAL A 28 4.34 38.11 -3.45
N ASP A 29 5.08 38.99 -2.79
CA ASP A 29 5.43 40.33 -3.31
C ASP A 29 6.63 40.28 -4.27
N GLY A 30 7.46 39.25 -4.18
CA GLY A 30 8.57 39.00 -5.09
C GLY A 30 8.14 38.51 -6.47
N LEU A 31 6.89 38.08 -6.67
CA LEU A 31 6.42 37.56 -7.95
C LEU A 31 6.42 38.65 -9.03
N THR A 32 7.04 38.32 -10.15
CA THR A 32 6.88 39.11 -11.39
C THR A 32 5.45 39.02 -11.91
N SER A 33 5.06 39.96 -12.78
CA SER A 33 3.71 39.95 -13.37
C SER A 33 3.39 38.65 -14.12
N ASN A 34 4.38 38.06 -14.80
CA ASN A 34 4.21 36.82 -15.55
C ASN A 34 4.04 35.61 -14.62
N GLU A 35 4.83 35.54 -13.53
CA GLU A 35 4.71 34.47 -12.52
C GLU A 35 3.38 34.55 -11.78
N LEU A 36 2.96 35.74 -11.42
CA LEU A 36 1.68 35.99 -10.80
C LEU A 36 0.53 35.53 -11.70
N GLU A 37 0.58 35.87 -13.01
CA GLU A 37 -0.41 35.43 -13.99
C GLU A 37 -0.46 33.91 -14.11
N LEU A 38 0.72 33.24 -14.21
CA LEU A 38 0.83 31.78 -14.26
C LEU A 38 0.16 31.12 -13.04
N VAL A 39 0.53 31.56 -11.84
CA VAL A 39 0.00 31.01 -10.58
C VAL A 39 -1.52 31.20 -10.51
N VAL A 40 -2.02 32.40 -10.80
CA VAL A 40 -3.44 32.74 -10.70
C VAL A 40 -4.28 31.96 -11.70
N GLU A 41 -3.80 31.78 -12.94
CA GLU A 41 -4.52 30.99 -13.94
C GLU A 41 -4.60 29.51 -13.55
N PHE A 42 -3.51 28.96 -12.97
CA PHE A 42 -3.55 27.59 -12.42
C PHE A 42 -4.51 27.46 -11.25
N LEU A 43 -4.49 28.42 -10.31
CA LEU A 43 -5.45 28.45 -9.20
C LEU A 43 -6.89 28.53 -9.68
N LYS A 44 -7.21 29.42 -10.64
CA LYS A 44 -8.57 29.54 -11.21
C LYS A 44 -9.03 28.24 -11.82
N ARG A 45 -8.18 27.60 -12.63
CA ARG A 45 -8.58 26.44 -13.43
C ARG A 45 -8.64 25.15 -12.63
N PHE A 46 -7.74 24.93 -11.69
CA PHE A 46 -7.57 23.63 -11.02
C PHE A 46 -7.91 23.64 -9.54
N TYR A 47 -7.89 24.81 -8.90
CA TYR A 47 -8.19 24.93 -7.48
C TYR A 47 -9.58 25.53 -7.22
N PHE A 48 -9.90 26.69 -7.77
CA PHE A 48 -11.18 27.35 -7.54
C PHE A 48 -12.37 26.71 -8.24
N ASP A 49 -12.14 25.98 -9.31
CA ASP A 49 -13.18 25.19 -9.99
C ASP A 49 -13.73 24.04 -9.12
N ARG A 50 -13.04 23.68 -8.05
CA ARG A 50 -13.49 22.67 -7.08
C ARG A 50 -14.44 23.25 -6.03
N PRO A 51 -15.48 22.50 -5.61
CA PRO A 51 -16.37 22.92 -4.54
C PRO A 51 -15.63 23.31 -3.27
N GLN A 52 -16.09 24.34 -2.57
CA GLN A 52 -15.45 24.84 -1.34
C GLN A 52 -15.28 23.74 -0.27
N LEU A 53 -16.30 22.88 -0.10
CA LEU A 53 -16.23 21.76 0.85
C LEU A 53 -15.10 20.77 0.51
N THR A 54 -14.88 20.48 -0.76
CA THR A 54 -13.80 19.61 -1.22
C THR A 54 -12.44 20.23 -0.91
N ARG A 55 -12.27 21.52 -1.19
CA ARG A 55 -11.04 22.28 -0.88
C ARG A 55 -10.74 22.28 0.61
N ALA A 56 -11.73 22.59 1.46
CA ALA A 56 -11.57 22.60 2.90
C ALA A 56 -11.19 21.21 3.47
N THR A 57 -11.78 20.15 2.95
CA THR A 57 -11.49 18.77 3.39
C THR A 57 -10.08 18.35 2.99
N SER A 58 -9.67 18.64 1.77
CA SER A 58 -8.35 18.28 1.24
C SER A 58 -7.24 19.07 1.94
N ALA A 59 -7.41 20.39 2.10
CA ALA A 59 -6.47 21.22 2.84
C ALA A 59 -6.27 20.76 4.30
N LYS A 60 -7.36 20.30 4.95
CA LYS A 60 -7.29 19.70 6.29
C LYS A 60 -6.46 18.41 6.32
N GLN A 61 -6.55 17.59 5.29
CA GLN A 61 -5.73 16.37 5.17
C GLN A 61 -4.26 16.73 4.92
N ALA A 62 -3.98 17.65 4.01
CA ALA A 62 -2.62 18.12 3.72
C ALA A 62 -1.94 18.71 4.97
N LEU A 63 -2.62 19.55 5.73
CA LEU A 63 -2.10 20.08 7.00
C LEU A 63 -1.86 19.00 8.04
N ARG A 64 -2.70 17.98 8.13
CA ARG A 64 -2.46 16.84 9.02
C ARG A 64 -1.18 16.09 8.66
N LEU A 65 -0.90 15.89 7.39
CA LEU A 65 0.31 15.22 6.92
C LEU A 65 1.55 16.07 7.22
N LEU A 66 1.53 17.36 6.93
CA LEU A 66 2.61 18.28 7.30
C LEU A 66 2.83 18.32 8.80
N ASN A 67 1.74 18.35 9.57
CA ASN A 67 1.79 18.40 11.02
C ASN A 67 2.42 17.16 11.67
N GLN A 68 2.40 15.99 11.01
CA GLN A 68 3.09 14.80 11.53
C GLN A 68 4.62 14.94 11.57
N ALA A 69 5.18 15.77 10.71
CA ALA A 69 6.61 16.05 10.68
C ALA A 69 7.03 17.20 11.63
N TRP A 70 6.08 17.91 12.21
CA TRP A 70 6.33 19.09 13.04
C TRP A 70 6.50 18.76 14.53
N PRO A 71 7.20 19.61 15.33
CA PRO A 71 7.26 19.51 16.77
C PRO A 71 5.87 19.52 17.42
N THR A 72 5.72 18.86 18.56
CA THR A 72 4.43 18.66 19.24
C THR A 72 3.69 19.98 19.55
N GLU A 73 4.41 21.03 19.88
CA GLU A 73 3.82 22.36 20.17
C GLU A 73 3.15 22.97 18.95
N LEU A 74 3.75 22.80 17.76
CA LEU A 74 3.19 23.29 16.51
C LEU A 74 1.97 22.49 16.08
N LYS A 75 1.96 21.18 16.35
CA LYS A 75 0.79 20.30 16.11
C LYS A 75 -0.45 20.78 16.87
N LEU A 76 -0.28 21.06 18.16
CA LEU A 76 -1.36 21.56 19.02
C LEU A 76 -1.84 22.94 18.56
N TRP A 77 -0.92 23.79 18.09
CA TRP A 77 -1.27 25.11 17.57
C TRP A 77 -2.11 25.02 16.28
N VAL A 78 -1.72 24.15 15.34
CA VAL A 78 -2.45 23.93 14.08
C VAL A 78 -3.84 23.36 14.35
N GLU A 79 -3.98 22.38 15.24
CA GLU A 79 -5.28 21.81 15.60
C GLU A 79 -6.24 22.84 16.22
N LYS A 80 -5.73 23.72 17.06
CA LYS A 80 -6.52 24.79 17.70
C LYS A 80 -6.90 25.93 16.77
N LYS A 81 -6.11 26.17 15.72
CA LYS A 81 -6.28 27.32 14.80
C LYS A 81 -6.67 26.87 13.38
N TRP A 82 -7.21 25.66 13.24
CA TRP A 82 -7.58 25.11 11.94
C TRP A 82 -8.48 26.05 11.11
N ASP A 83 -9.55 26.58 11.71
CA ASP A 83 -10.50 27.43 11.00
C ASP A 83 -9.84 28.73 10.53
N ALA A 84 -8.97 29.30 11.36
CA ALA A 84 -8.18 30.48 11.00
C ALA A 84 -7.17 30.21 9.86
N LEU A 85 -6.62 28.99 9.79
CA LEU A 85 -5.74 28.57 8.69
C LEU A 85 -6.51 28.35 7.38
N ALA A 86 -7.70 27.75 7.44
CA ALA A 86 -8.56 27.59 6.29
C ALA A 86 -8.98 28.95 5.70
N ASP A 87 -9.33 29.91 6.55
CA ASP A 87 -9.64 31.28 6.15
C ASP A 87 -8.41 31.98 5.55
N LEU A 88 -7.22 31.73 6.11
CA LEU A 88 -5.98 32.28 5.60
C LEU A 88 -5.66 31.75 4.19
N ILE A 89 -5.84 30.46 3.94
CA ILE A 89 -5.66 29.84 2.62
C ILE A 89 -6.64 30.47 1.61
N ALA A 90 -7.92 30.62 2.00
CA ALA A 90 -8.94 31.25 1.17
C ALA A 90 -8.62 32.72 0.87
N ASN A 91 -8.17 33.47 1.87
CA ASN A 91 -7.79 34.87 1.72
C ASN A 91 -6.53 35.05 0.87
N LEU A 92 -5.52 34.18 1.03
CA LEU A 92 -4.28 34.23 0.27
C LEU A 92 -4.55 33.98 -1.21
N SER A 93 -5.34 32.96 -1.53
CA SER A 93 -5.71 32.63 -2.90
C SER A 93 -6.58 33.75 -3.55
N THR A 94 -7.42 34.39 -2.76
CA THR A 94 -8.23 35.55 -3.20
C THR A 94 -7.35 36.79 -3.41
N ALA A 95 -6.38 37.04 -2.51
CA ALA A 95 -5.44 38.15 -2.64
C ALA A 95 -4.56 38.02 -3.89
N LEU A 96 -4.05 36.82 -4.18
CA LEU A 96 -3.31 36.53 -5.40
C LEU A 96 -4.17 36.77 -6.64
N ALA A 97 -5.44 36.31 -6.64
CA ALA A 97 -6.36 36.51 -7.73
C ALA A 97 -6.71 37.99 -7.97
N ASN A 98 -6.93 38.76 -6.90
CA ASN A 98 -7.23 40.20 -6.97
C ASN A 98 -6.03 41.02 -7.47
N ARG A 99 -4.83 40.69 -7.03
CA ARG A 99 -3.61 41.35 -7.48
C ARG A 99 -3.35 41.13 -8.98
N ALA A 100 -3.57 39.91 -9.48
CA ALA A 100 -3.48 39.63 -10.90
C ALA A 100 -4.52 40.37 -11.73
N SER A 101 -5.72 40.62 -11.19
CA SER A 101 -6.77 41.38 -11.89
C SER A 101 -6.49 42.88 -11.97
N GLN A 102 -5.65 43.41 -11.07
CA GLN A 102 -5.26 44.82 -11.01
C GLN A 102 -4.01 45.12 -11.87
N ALA A 103 -3.21 44.09 -12.19
CA ALA A 103 -2.11 44.26 -13.13
C ALA A 103 -2.70 44.47 -14.52
N GLU A 104 -2.59 45.69 -15.07
CA GLU A 104 -2.86 46.02 -16.48
C GLU A 104 -1.81 45.31 -17.39
N THR A 105 -1.78 44.04 -17.38
CA THR A 105 -0.88 43.24 -18.19
C THR A 105 -1.59 42.80 -19.44
N GLY A 106 -1.15 43.36 -20.54
CA GLY A 106 -1.40 42.73 -21.84
C GLY A 106 -0.88 41.31 -21.79
N LEU A 107 -1.78 40.34 -21.63
CA LEU A 107 -1.52 38.90 -21.61
C LEU A 107 -0.47 38.54 -22.65
N LEU A 108 0.62 37.93 -22.25
CA LEU A 108 1.52 37.26 -23.19
C LEU A 108 0.69 36.30 -24.01
N PRO A 109 0.51 36.51 -25.33
CA PRO A 109 -0.35 35.67 -26.17
C PRO A 109 -0.03 34.18 -26.04
N GLY A 110 1.26 33.85 -25.80
CA GLY A 110 1.71 32.48 -25.61
C GLY A 110 1.25 31.78 -24.32
N LEU A 111 1.02 32.52 -23.23
CA LEU A 111 0.54 31.91 -21.98
C LEU A 111 -0.94 31.53 -22.05
N ARG A 112 -1.75 32.40 -22.66
CA ARG A 112 -3.17 32.08 -22.95
C ARG A 112 -3.30 30.88 -23.89
N ASP A 113 -2.43 30.76 -24.88
CA ASP A 113 -2.48 29.66 -25.85
C ASP A 113 -1.95 28.34 -25.25
N LEU A 114 -0.98 28.41 -24.36
CA LEU A 114 -0.51 27.25 -23.58
C LEU A 114 -1.55 26.78 -22.52
N LEU A 115 -2.30 27.71 -21.95
CA LEU A 115 -3.37 27.39 -21.00
C LEU A 115 -4.69 27.08 -21.68
N LYS A 116 -4.90 27.58 -22.90
CA LYS A 116 -5.88 27.11 -23.86
C LYS A 116 -5.45 25.78 -24.51
N LEU A 117 -4.63 24.98 -23.82
CA LEU A 117 -4.41 23.59 -24.19
C LEU A 117 -5.79 22.98 -24.44
N ASN A 118 -6.24 23.18 -25.70
CA ASN A 118 -7.53 22.72 -26.14
C ASN A 118 -7.45 21.19 -26.07
N LYS A 119 -8.09 20.63 -25.05
CA LYS A 119 -8.27 19.18 -24.88
C LYS A 119 -8.79 18.52 -26.18
N ALA A 120 -9.31 19.35 -27.11
CA ALA A 120 -9.79 18.93 -28.43
C ALA A 120 -8.67 18.80 -29.49
N GLN A 121 -7.47 19.34 -29.26
CA GLN A 121 -6.38 19.36 -30.26
C GLN A 121 -5.17 18.53 -29.90
N LEU A 122 -5.01 18.16 -28.61
CA LEU A 122 -3.90 17.34 -28.12
C LEU A 122 -4.41 15.95 -27.71
N SER A 123 -3.58 14.94 -27.88
CA SER A 123 -3.83 13.64 -27.25
C SER A 123 -3.84 13.80 -25.72
N ASN A 124 -4.54 12.92 -25.01
CA ASN A 124 -4.60 12.97 -23.55
C ASN A 124 -3.20 12.91 -22.87
N SER A 125 -2.23 12.26 -23.51
CA SER A 125 -0.85 12.15 -23.01
C SER A 125 -0.06 13.44 -23.20
N GLU A 126 -0.19 14.10 -24.34
CA GLU A 126 0.46 15.39 -24.62
C GLU A 126 -0.07 16.49 -23.71
N TYR A 127 -1.39 16.54 -23.52
CA TYR A 127 -2.03 17.46 -22.56
C TYR A 127 -1.53 17.20 -21.14
N ALA A 128 -1.48 15.94 -20.72
CA ALA A 128 -1.01 15.56 -19.39
C ALA A 128 0.45 15.96 -19.17
N ARG A 129 1.32 15.69 -20.13
CA ARG A 129 2.74 16.06 -20.07
C ARG A 129 2.94 17.57 -19.98
N ALA A 130 2.26 18.34 -20.83
CA ALA A 130 2.33 19.78 -20.82
C ALA A 130 1.82 20.37 -19.49
N LEU A 131 0.75 19.80 -18.92
CA LEU A 131 0.24 20.19 -17.61
C LEU A 131 1.26 19.94 -16.49
N LEU A 132 1.89 18.75 -16.46
CA LEU A 132 2.92 18.43 -15.45
C LEU A 132 4.12 19.37 -15.56
N SER A 133 4.62 19.64 -16.77
CA SER A 133 5.71 20.59 -17.00
C SER A 133 5.35 21.99 -16.46
N LYS A 134 4.12 22.46 -16.71
CA LYS A 134 3.68 23.76 -16.20
C LYS A 134 3.46 23.79 -14.68
N LEU A 135 3.11 22.68 -14.06
CA LEU A 135 3.09 22.58 -12.60
C LEU A 135 4.48 22.71 -11.99
N VAL A 136 5.51 22.16 -12.67
CA VAL A 136 6.91 22.35 -12.26
C VAL A 136 7.28 23.85 -12.38
N ASP A 137 6.90 24.53 -13.48
CA ASP A 137 7.12 25.97 -13.59
C ASP A 137 6.48 26.74 -12.43
N VAL A 138 5.24 26.39 -12.05
CA VAL A 138 4.56 26.99 -10.88
C VAL A 138 5.31 26.70 -9.58
N SER A 139 5.83 25.49 -9.38
CA SER A 139 6.58 25.18 -8.16
C SER A 139 7.90 25.96 -8.07
N LYS A 140 8.58 26.14 -9.20
CA LYS A 140 9.84 26.92 -9.28
C LYS A 140 9.66 28.39 -9.00
N VAL A 141 8.48 28.95 -9.27
CA VAL A 141 8.15 30.33 -8.86
C VAL A 141 8.26 30.53 -7.34
N PHE A 142 8.05 29.46 -6.57
CA PHE A 142 8.18 29.43 -5.11
C PHE A 142 9.49 28.79 -4.64
N GLU A 143 10.50 28.77 -5.49
CA GLU A 143 11.87 28.27 -5.20
C GLU A 143 11.93 26.75 -4.87
N PHE A 144 10.93 25.94 -5.29
CA PHE A 144 11.03 24.49 -5.23
C PHE A 144 11.81 23.96 -6.44
N ASP A 145 12.70 23.00 -6.22
CA ASP A 145 13.48 22.35 -7.29
C ASP A 145 12.63 21.48 -8.21
N GLY A 146 11.50 20.96 -7.70
CA GLY A 146 10.61 20.07 -8.45
C GLY A 146 9.46 19.54 -7.62
N ILE A 147 8.74 18.59 -8.21
CA ILE A 147 7.55 17.97 -7.63
C ILE A 147 7.75 16.46 -7.56
N VAL A 148 7.45 15.83 -6.43
CA VAL A 148 7.36 14.38 -6.30
C VAL A 148 5.96 13.98 -5.86
N VAL A 149 5.29 13.19 -6.68
CA VAL A 149 3.96 12.64 -6.37
C VAL A 149 4.12 11.24 -5.80
N LEU A 150 3.65 11.07 -4.56
CA LEU A 150 3.63 9.79 -3.86
C LEU A 150 2.26 9.14 -4.06
N ILE A 151 2.23 7.95 -4.68
CA ILE A 151 1.02 7.16 -4.89
C ILE A 151 1.11 5.92 -4.01
N ASP A 152 0.34 5.91 -2.92
CA ASP A 152 0.28 4.81 -1.96
C ASP A 152 -1.17 4.33 -1.79
N LYS A 153 -1.36 3.09 -1.34
CA LYS A 153 -2.67 2.47 -1.06
C LYS A 153 -3.67 2.48 -2.22
N VAL A 154 -3.18 2.37 -3.43
CA VAL A 154 -4.04 2.31 -4.63
C VAL A 154 -4.94 1.09 -4.62
N ASP A 155 -4.50 0.01 -3.98
CA ASP A 155 -5.21 -1.24 -3.78
C ASP A 155 -6.38 -1.14 -2.80
N GLU A 156 -6.33 -0.23 -1.83
CA GLU A 156 -7.36 -0.06 -0.78
C GLU A 156 -8.55 0.80 -1.24
N THR A 157 -8.61 1.24 -2.49
CA THR A 157 -9.69 2.08 -3.00
C THR A 157 -10.97 1.28 -3.31
N SER A 158 -12.12 1.92 -3.33
CA SER A 158 -13.38 1.28 -3.73
C SER A 158 -13.38 0.73 -5.17
N LYS A 159 -12.48 1.22 -6.03
CA LYS A 159 -12.33 0.77 -7.42
C LYS A 159 -11.44 -0.46 -7.55
N THR A 160 -10.52 -0.64 -6.63
CA THR A 160 -9.52 -1.72 -6.67
C THR A 160 -9.85 -2.86 -5.72
N ASN A 161 -10.47 -2.55 -4.58
CA ASN A 161 -10.96 -3.52 -3.59
C ASN A 161 -9.95 -4.64 -3.28
N ASN A 162 -8.69 -4.27 -3.04
CA ASN A 162 -7.57 -5.19 -2.79
C ASN A 162 -7.31 -6.22 -3.92
N SER A 163 -7.76 -5.92 -5.15
CA SER A 163 -7.51 -6.75 -6.31
C SER A 163 -6.25 -6.28 -7.06
N ALA A 164 -5.27 -7.17 -7.23
CA ALA A 164 -4.06 -6.86 -7.99
C ALA A 164 -4.38 -6.51 -9.45
N ALA A 165 -5.33 -7.23 -10.07
CA ALA A 165 -5.75 -6.98 -11.45
C ALA A 165 -6.42 -5.60 -11.61
N SER A 166 -7.30 -5.22 -10.68
CA SER A 166 -7.95 -3.91 -10.69
C SER A 166 -6.95 -2.79 -10.41
N THR A 167 -5.99 -3.02 -9.52
CA THR A 167 -4.89 -2.08 -9.23
C THR A 167 -3.99 -1.89 -10.45
N ALA A 168 -3.60 -2.98 -11.11
CA ALA A 168 -2.83 -2.93 -12.35
C ALA A 168 -3.56 -2.13 -13.44
N ARG A 169 -4.86 -2.37 -13.63
CA ARG A 169 -5.69 -1.65 -14.60
C ARG A 169 -5.80 -0.15 -14.28
N LEU A 170 -5.93 0.20 -12.99
CA LEU A 170 -6.02 1.60 -12.55
C LEU A 170 -4.71 2.35 -12.80
N LEU A 171 -3.57 1.73 -12.54
CA LEU A 171 -2.24 2.32 -12.74
C LEU A 171 -1.78 2.26 -14.20
N TYR A 172 -2.39 1.43 -15.03
CA TYR A 172 -1.98 1.19 -16.41
C TYR A 172 -1.78 2.48 -17.25
N PRO A 173 -2.67 3.49 -17.22
CA PRO A 173 -2.49 4.71 -18.01
C PRO A 173 -1.21 5.48 -17.67
N LEU A 174 -0.78 5.46 -16.40
CA LEU A 174 0.48 6.06 -15.97
C LEU A 174 1.68 5.20 -16.38
N MET A 175 1.60 3.89 -16.10
CA MET A 175 2.72 2.97 -16.30
C MET A 175 2.99 2.66 -17.79
N SER A 176 1.98 2.76 -18.66
CA SER A 176 2.12 2.55 -20.10
C SER A 176 2.60 3.79 -20.87
N THR A 177 2.55 4.97 -20.24
CA THR A 177 2.90 6.25 -20.90
C THR A 177 4.21 6.77 -20.31
N THR A 178 5.35 6.22 -20.77
CA THR A 178 6.70 6.58 -20.24
C THR A 178 6.97 8.08 -20.31
N GLN A 179 6.41 8.77 -21.29
CA GLN A 179 6.53 10.24 -21.45
C GLN A 179 6.01 11.03 -20.22
N LEU A 180 5.11 10.46 -19.42
CA LEU A 180 4.65 11.07 -18.16
C LEU A 180 5.61 10.84 -17.00
N LEU A 181 6.46 9.82 -17.13
CA LEU A 181 7.49 9.48 -16.14
C LEU A 181 8.82 10.20 -16.40
N GLU A 182 8.95 10.84 -17.59
CA GLU A 182 10.16 11.51 -18.08
C GLU A 182 9.99 13.05 -18.12
N VAL A 183 9.08 13.61 -17.35
CA VAL A 183 8.93 15.07 -17.22
C VAL A 183 10.04 15.58 -16.30
N ASP A 184 10.85 16.52 -16.78
CA ASP A 184 11.94 17.11 -16.01
C ASP A 184 11.43 17.72 -14.69
N ASP A 185 12.15 17.47 -13.61
CA ASP A 185 11.85 17.94 -12.25
C ASP A 185 10.47 17.50 -11.72
N PHE A 186 9.87 16.46 -12.34
CA PHE A 186 8.62 15.85 -11.88
C PHE A 186 8.80 14.34 -11.67
N GLY A 187 8.75 13.92 -10.43
CA GLY A 187 8.94 12.53 -10.02
C GLY A 187 7.63 11.83 -9.63
N TRP A 188 7.55 10.54 -9.90
CA TRP A 188 6.50 9.64 -9.43
C TRP A 188 7.10 8.58 -8.54
N LEU A 189 6.58 8.41 -7.34
CA LEU A 189 6.90 7.30 -6.46
C LEU A 189 5.64 6.50 -6.19
N VAL A 190 5.53 5.34 -6.85
CA VAL A 190 4.33 4.50 -6.84
C VAL A 190 4.61 3.24 -6.03
N PHE A 191 3.82 3.03 -4.97
CA PHE A 191 3.91 1.83 -4.14
C PHE A 191 2.79 0.85 -4.51
N PHE A 192 3.16 -0.37 -4.84
CA PHE A 192 2.21 -1.45 -5.11
C PHE A 192 2.83 -2.83 -4.83
N TRP A 193 2.00 -3.86 -4.80
CA TRP A 193 2.43 -5.23 -4.50
C TRP A 193 3.20 -5.86 -5.66
N ASP A 194 4.04 -6.84 -5.35
CA ASP A 194 4.72 -7.65 -6.36
C ASP A 194 3.74 -8.33 -7.35
N LYS A 195 2.58 -8.79 -6.87
CA LYS A 195 1.52 -9.35 -7.73
C LYS A 195 1.04 -8.37 -8.81
N VAL A 196 1.02 -7.07 -8.54
CA VAL A 196 0.69 -6.04 -9.56
C VAL A 196 1.81 -5.93 -10.58
N LYS A 197 3.06 -6.02 -10.13
CA LYS A 197 4.23 -5.99 -11.01
C LYS A 197 4.24 -7.18 -11.99
N GLU A 198 3.88 -8.37 -11.50
CA GLU A 198 3.79 -9.59 -12.32
C GLU A 198 2.78 -9.46 -13.46
N LEU A 199 1.66 -8.75 -13.23
CA LEU A 199 0.64 -8.48 -14.24
C LEU A 199 1.08 -7.49 -15.34
N TYR A 200 2.19 -6.79 -15.15
CA TYR A 200 2.81 -5.94 -16.17
C TYR A 200 3.90 -6.67 -16.97
N GLY A 201 3.93 -8.00 -16.90
CA GLY A 201 4.87 -8.80 -17.69
C GLY A 201 4.70 -8.63 -19.20
N PRO A 202 5.72 -9.01 -20.00
CA PRO A 202 5.78 -8.72 -21.43
C PRO A 202 4.62 -9.31 -22.24
N ASN A 203 3.87 -10.25 -21.69
CA ASN A 203 2.79 -10.95 -22.38
C ASN A 203 1.38 -10.43 -22.06
N GLU A 204 1.19 -9.60 -21.05
CA GLU A 204 -0.17 -9.32 -20.59
C GLU A 204 -0.67 -7.87 -20.80
N GLN A 205 0.16 -6.84 -20.66
CA GLN A 205 -0.35 -5.46 -20.76
C GLN A 205 0.58 -4.44 -21.47
N GLY A 206 1.71 -4.86 -22.06
CA GLY A 206 2.57 -3.95 -22.82
C GLY A 206 3.27 -2.84 -22.02
N VAL A 207 3.29 -2.93 -20.69
CA VAL A 207 4.05 -2.00 -19.83
C VAL A 207 5.51 -2.43 -19.79
N ARG A 208 6.40 -1.52 -20.14
CA ARG A 208 7.85 -1.75 -20.12
C ARG A 208 8.41 -1.46 -18.73
N ILE A 209 8.02 -2.31 -17.76
CA ILE A 209 8.48 -2.14 -16.35
C ILE A 209 10.01 -2.26 -16.22
N ASP A 210 10.64 -2.94 -17.16
CA ASP A 210 12.10 -3.03 -17.30
C ASP A 210 12.79 -1.68 -17.59
N LYS A 211 12.05 -0.71 -18.14
CA LYS A 211 12.53 0.66 -18.40
C LYS A 211 12.19 1.65 -17.30
N ILE A 212 11.35 1.25 -16.34
CA ILE A 212 10.96 2.10 -15.21
C ILE A 212 11.86 1.74 -14.04
N ALA A 213 12.54 2.75 -13.48
CA ALA A 213 13.32 2.55 -12.26
C ALA A 213 12.42 1.97 -11.15
N ASN A 214 12.77 0.81 -10.64
CA ASN A 214 11.98 0.16 -9.62
C ASN A 214 12.86 -0.59 -8.62
N ALA A 215 12.36 -0.72 -7.39
CA ALA A 215 12.99 -1.50 -6.34
C ALA A 215 11.94 -2.33 -5.61
N THR A 216 12.27 -3.55 -5.29
CA THR A 216 11.44 -4.42 -4.45
C THR A 216 11.91 -4.30 -3.00
N ILE A 217 11.03 -3.84 -2.11
CA ILE A 217 11.32 -3.77 -0.68
C ILE A 217 11.14 -5.17 -0.12
N GLN A 218 12.25 -5.77 0.31
CA GLN A 218 12.26 -7.06 0.98
C GLN A 218 12.63 -6.90 2.44
N TRP A 219 12.00 -7.72 3.28
CA TRP A 219 12.26 -7.78 4.71
C TRP A 219 12.92 -9.11 5.07
N PRO A 220 14.25 -9.24 4.86
CA PRO A 220 14.96 -10.41 5.35
C PRO A 220 14.87 -10.51 6.87
N GLU A 221 14.93 -11.74 7.38
CA GLU A 221 14.76 -12.07 8.80
C GLU A 221 15.59 -11.16 9.74
N ARG A 222 16.84 -10.89 9.37
CA ARG A 222 17.74 -10.02 10.15
C ARG A 222 17.17 -8.60 10.39
N PHE A 223 16.51 -8.01 9.40
CA PHE A 223 15.93 -6.67 9.54
C PHE A 223 14.64 -6.70 10.36
N LEU A 224 13.93 -7.81 10.35
CA LEU A 224 12.75 -8.01 11.20
C LEU A 224 13.15 -8.19 12.66
N VAL A 225 14.22 -8.92 12.94
CA VAL A 225 14.82 -9.00 14.29
C VAL A 225 15.23 -7.60 14.76
N GLU A 226 15.98 -6.87 13.95
CA GLU A 226 16.43 -5.51 14.26
C GLU A 226 15.25 -4.55 14.49
N LEU A 227 14.17 -4.68 13.71
CA LEU A 227 12.93 -3.91 13.87
C LEU A 227 12.33 -4.13 15.25
N VAL A 228 12.22 -5.39 15.69
CA VAL A 228 11.66 -5.75 17.01
C VAL A 228 12.55 -5.19 18.12
N ASP A 229 13.85 -5.43 18.05
CA ASP A 229 14.79 -4.99 19.07
C ASP A 229 14.83 -3.46 19.21
N LYS A 230 14.86 -2.72 18.10
CA LYS A 230 14.79 -1.25 18.13
C LYS A 230 13.48 -0.72 18.73
N ARG A 231 12.34 -1.36 18.42
CA ARG A 231 11.05 -0.97 19.00
C ARG A 231 11.01 -1.24 20.50
N LEU A 232 11.47 -2.41 20.92
CA LEU A 232 11.56 -2.73 22.36
C LEU A 232 12.45 -1.74 23.10
N ALA A 233 13.64 -1.45 22.58
CA ALA A 233 14.54 -0.47 23.17
C ALA A 233 13.91 0.92 23.29
N PHE A 234 13.24 1.39 22.22
CA PHE A 234 12.60 2.69 22.21
C PHE A 234 11.47 2.81 23.23
N PHE A 235 10.52 1.86 23.23
CA PHE A 235 9.34 1.93 24.10
C PHE A 235 9.63 1.59 25.56
N SER A 236 10.70 0.80 25.85
CA SER A 236 11.15 0.50 27.21
C SER A 236 12.17 1.51 27.74
N GLN A 237 12.45 2.60 27.01
CA GLN A 237 13.53 3.54 27.37
C GLN A 237 14.88 2.81 27.56
N HIS A 238 15.18 1.88 26.65
CA HIS A 238 16.38 1.03 26.65
C HIS A 238 16.49 0.01 27.81
N ALA A 239 15.43 -0.19 28.60
CA ALA A 239 15.42 -1.25 29.62
C ALA A 239 15.41 -2.65 29.01
N ILE A 240 14.77 -2.81 27.83
CA ILE A 240 14.71 -4.05 27.06
C ILE A 240 15.24 -3.78 25.65
N THR A 241 16.34 -4.41 25.29
CA THR A 241 17.02 -4.16 24.00
C THR A 241 16.91 -5.34 23.03
N SER A 242 16.38 -6.47 23.47
CA SER A 242 16.19 -7.67 22.64
C SER A 242 14.97 -8.45 23.08
N PHE A 243 14.26 -9.04 22.11
CA PHE A 243 13.11 -9.90 22.37
C PHE A 243 13.47 -11.11 23.25
N THR A 244 14.69 -11.61 23.16
CA THR A 244 15.17 -12.73 23.99
C THR A 244 15.15 -12.44 25.48
N GLN A 245 15.25 -11.17 25.89
CA GLN A 245 15.16 -10.77 27.30
C GLN A 245 13.76 -10.99 27.88
N LEU A 246 12.73 -11.03 27.04
CA LEU A 246 11.35 -11.30 27.43
C LEU A 246 11.04 -12.80 27.51
N CYS A 247 11.91 -13.68 27.04
CA CYS A 247 11.64 -15.10 26.85
C CYS A 247 12.23 -15.96 27.98
N SER A 248 11.51 -17.02 28.34
CA SER A 248 12.05 -18.13 29.14
C SER A 248 13.21 -18.83 28.43
N GLU A 249 14.01 -19.60 29.18
CA GLU A 249 15.15 -20.30 28.60
C GLU A 249 14.77 -21.28 27.49
N GLU A 250 13.65 -21.99 27.64
CA GLU A 250 13.09 -22.87 26.62
C GLU A 250 12.86 -22.11 25.29
N LEU A 251 12.22 -20.93 25.34
CA LEU A 251 11.93 -20.13 24.14
C LEU A 251 13.18 -19.54 23.49
N ARG A 252 14.21 -19.23 24.30
CA ARG A 252 15.50 -18.78 23.77
C ARG A 252 16.20 -19.89 22.98
N GLN A 253 16.20 -21.11 23.50
CA GLN A 253 16.81 -22.28 22.83
C GLN A 253 16.06 -22.62 21.52
N ARG A 254 14.74 -22.45 21.47
CA ARG A 254 13.92 -22.63 20.26
C ARG A 254 14.11 -21.53 19.22
N LEU A 255 14.81 -20.43 19.53
CA LEU A 255 14.86 -19.25 18.65
C LEU A 255 13.45 -18.76 18.24
N ILE A 256 12.57 -18.64 19.24
CA ILE A 256 11.13 -18.40 19.03
C ILE A 256 10.82 -17.20 18.14
N LEU A 257 11.62 -16.15 18.16
CA LEU A 257 11.44 -14.99 17.29
C LEU A 257 11.51 -15.37 15.81
N ASN A 258 12.38 -16.29 15.42
CA ASN A 258 12.49 -16.77 14.06
C ASN A 258 11.23 -17.57 13.62
N GLU A 259 10.62 -18.32 14.56
CA GLU A 259 9.34 -18.99 14.30
C GLU A 259 8.22 -17.97 14.10
N ILE A 260 8.15 -16.94 14.93
CA ILE A 260 7.20 -15.83 14.82
C ILE A 260 7.40 -15.07 13.50
N ILE A 261 8.63 -14.78 13.10
CA ILE A 261 8.96 -14.14 11.82
C ILE A 261 8.47 -15.00 10.65
N ARG A 262 8.70 -16.29 10.65
CA ARG A 262 8.18 -17.19 9.61
C ARG A 262 6.65 -17.21 9.58
N MET A 263 6.00 -17.21 10.76
CA MET A 263 4.55 -17.12 10.85
C MET A 263 4.00 -15.80 10.30
N SER A 264 4.76 -14.71 10.42
CA SER A 264 4.42 -13.41 9.83
C SER A 264 4.58 -13.36 8.30
N MET A 265 5.12 -14.40 7.67
CA MET A 265 5.48 -14.43 6.23
C MET A 265 6.41 -13.26 5.85
N ASN A 266 7.36 -12.94 6.71
CA ASN A 266 8.28 -11.82 6.59
C ASN A 266 7.62 -10.43 6.47
N SER A 267 6.38 -10.28 6.89
CA SER A 267 5.67 -9.01 6.92
C SER A 267 5.91 -8.28 8.25
N PRO A 268 6.49 -7.07 8.25
CA PRO A 268 6.66 -6.29 9.48
C PRO A 268 5.34 -6.01 10.20
N ARG A 269 4.27 -5.75 9.44
CA ARG A 269 2.93 -5.50 9.98
C ARG A 269 2.37 -6.72 10.71
N GLU A 270 2.48 -7.90 10.08
CA GLU A 270 2.01 -9.15 10.68
C GLU A 270 2.88 -9.55 11.87
N LEU A 271 4.19 -9.34 11.79
CA LEU A 271 5.11 -9.58 12.91
C LEU A 271 4.70 -8.79 14.16
N ILE A 272 4.47 -7.48 14.03
CA ILE A 272 4.03 -6.64 15.15
C ILE A 272 2.67 -7.10 15.68
N ARG A 273 1.75 -7.51 14.81
CA ARG A 273 0.45 -8.06 15.23
C ARG A 273 0.60 -9.34 16.04
N ILE A 274 1.44 -10.27 15.60
CA ILE A 274 1.68 -11.52 16.36
C ILE A 274 2.27 -11.21 17.73
N LEU A 275 3.26 -10.29 17.79
CA LEU A 275 3.87 -9.90 19.05
C LEU A 275 2.86 -9.21 19.98
N ASP A 276 1.99 -8.36 19.47
CA ASP A 276 0.91 -7.74 20.25
C ASP A 276 -0.03 -8.80 20.85
N ILE A 277 -0.48 -9.78 20.04
CA ILE A 277 -1.28 -10.90 20.52
C ILE A 277 -0.52 -11.70 21.59
N THR A 278 0.77 -11.96 21.37
CA THR A 278 1.60 -12.73 22.31
C THR A 278 1.70 -12.04 23.67
N ILE A 279 1.89 -10.73 23.71
CA ILE A 279 1.95 -9.98 24.97
C ILE A 279 0.58 -9.98 25.67
N ARG A 280 -0.51 -9.79 24.93
CA ARG A 280 -1.86 -9.83 25.50
C ARG A 280 -2.21 -11.19 26.08
N GLU A 281 -1.94 -12.28 25.36
CA GLU A 281 -2.13 -13.64 25.86
C GLU A 281 -1.31 -13.89 27.13
N HIS A 282 -0.11 -13.32 27.21
CA HIS A 282 0.70 -13.41 28.42
C HIS A 282 0.06 -12.68 29.61
N ASP A 283 -0.37 -11.45 29.41
CA ASP A 283 -1.05 -10.66 30.44
C ASP A 283 -2.35 -11.34 30.89
N GLU A 284 -3.18 -11.83 29.94
CA GLU A 284 -4.44 -12.52 30.22
C GLU A 284 -4.23 -13.86 30.95
N SER A 285 -3.11 -14.54 30.75
CA SER A 285 -2.79 -15.80 31.43
C SER A 285 -2.51 -15.63 32.93
N GLY A 286 -2.31 -14.41 33.40
CA GLY A 286 -1.92 -14.10 34.77
C GLY A 286 -0.54 -14.65 35.16
N THR A 287 0.28 -14.98 34.19
CA THR A 287 1.64 -15.47 34.40
C THR A 287 2.58 -14.29 34.56
N ASP A 288 3.11 -14.10 35.77
CA ASP A 288 4.11 -13.09 36.01
C ASP A 288 5.48 -13.51 35.45
N GLY A 289 6.22 -12.55 34.88
CA GLY A 289 7.60 -12.73 34.46
C GLY A 289 7.79 -12.95 32.97
N LEU A 290 8.63 -13.94 32.62
CA LEU A 290 9.03 -14.16 31.23
C LEU A 290 7.98 -14.93 30.43
N LEU A 291 7.91 -14.65 29.12
CA LEU A 291 7.09 -15.40 28.16
C LEU A 291 7.43 -16.89 28.22
N VAL A 292 6.42 -17.74 28.24
CA VAL A 292 6.54 -19.22 28.25
C VAL A 292 5.97 -19.83 26.97
N GLY A 293 6.41 -21.07 26.68
CA GLY A 293 6.04 -21.76 25.44
C GLY A 293 4.54 -21.88 25.23
N SER A 294 3.77 -22.23 26.27
CA SER A 294 2.32 -22.37 26.19
C SER A 294 1.60 -21.07 25.76
N THR A 295 2.02 -19.94 26.29
CA THR A 295 1.45 -18.63 25.94
C THR A 295 1.72 -18.26 24.47
N VAL A 296 2.97 -18.50 24.02
CA VAL A 296 3.31 -18.22 22.61
C VAL A 296 2.54 -19.14 21.67
N GLU A 297 2.42 -20.42 21.99
CA GLU A 297 1.63 -21.36 21.20
C GLU A 297 0.15 -20.93 21.11
N SER A 298 -0.47 -20.54 22.24
CA SER A 298 -1.84 -19.99 22.26
C SER A 298 -1.96 -18.74 21.37
N ALA A 299 -1.03 -17.80 21.49
CA ALA A 299 -1.02 -16.58 20.70
C ALA A 299 -0.93 -16.86 19.20
N LEU A 300 -0.06 -17.79 18.79
CA LEU A 300 0.09 -18.18 17.39
C LEU A 300 -1.17 -18.87 16.85
N ASP A 301 -1.83 -19.72 17.66
CA ASP A 301 -3.10 -20.35 17.28
C ASP A 301 -4.20 -19.29 17.11
N LYS A 302 -4.34 -18.39 18.06
CA LYS A 302 -5.28 -17.26 18.01
C LYS A 302 -5.05 -16.38 16.79
N TYR A 303 -3.81 -16.00 16.54
CA TYR A 303 -3.43 -15.23 15.33
C TYR A 303 -3.89 -15.94 14.04
N VAL A 304 -3.64 -17.23 13.91
CA VAL A 304 -4.03 -18.01 12.73
C VAL A 304 -5.54 -18.02 12.54
N ILE A 305 -6.29 -18.30 13.61
CA ILE A 305 -7.76 -18.37 13.58
C ILE A 305 -8.35 -17.01 13.20
N GLU A 306 -7.85 -15.92 13.77
CA GLU A 306 -8.37 -14.58 13.51
C GLU A 306 -7.94 -14.04 12.13
N ARG A 307 -6.74 -14.41 11.66
CA ARG A 307 -6.14 -13.77 10.48
C ARG A 307 -6.49 -14.44 9.17
N LEU A 308 -6.52 -15.77 9.11
CA LEU A 308 -6.78 -16.50 7.86
C LEU A 308 -8.09 -16.08 7.16
N PRO A 309 -9.21 -15.85 7.87
CA PRO A 309 -10.45 -15.38 7.26
C PRO A 309 -10.34 -14.06 6.49
N SER A 310 -9.43 -13.21 6.88
CA SER A 310 -9.21 -11.92 6.21
C SER A 310 -8.19 -11.96 5.07
N LEU A 311 -7.45 -13.07 4.94
CA LEU A 311 -6.40 -13.22 3.93
C LEU A 311 -6.86 -14.03 2.72
N TYR A 312 -7.77 -14.98 2.93
CA TYR A 312 -8.15 -15.94 1.89
C TYR A 312 -9.66 -16.02 1.73
N PRO A 313 -10.15 -16.28 0.51
CA PRO A 313 -11.57 -16.53 0.26
C PRO A 313 -12.09 -17.69 1.12
N LYS A 314 -13.32 -17.56 1.60
CA LYS A 314 -13.99 -18.59 2.43
C LYS A 314 -13.92 -19.98 1.82
N GLN A 315 -14.21 -20.11 0.54
CA GLN A 315 -14.20 -21.39 -0.19
C GLN A 315 -12.81 -22.04 -0.17
N VAL A 316 -11.75 -21.23 -0.34
CA VAL A 316 -10.36 -21.72 -0.28
C VAL A 316 -10.04 -22.27 1.11
N LEU A 317 -10.42 -21.56 2.16
CA LEU A 317 -10.20 -22.00 3.54
C LEU A 317 -10.98 -23.27 3.87
N GLN A 318 -12.24 -23.38 3.45
CA GLN A 318 -13.05 -24.59 3.59
C GLN A 318 -12.43 -25.81 2.88
N GLN A 319 -11.82 -25.59 1.71
CA GLN A 319 -11.14 -26.67 0.99
C GLN A 319 -9.84 -27.07 1.70
N VAL A 320 -9.02 -26.08 2.09
CA VAL A 320 -7.70 -26.31 2.68
C VAL A 320 -7.82 -26.94 4.09
N SER A 321 -8.83 -26.58 4.87
CA SER A 321 -9.06 -27.18 6.19
C SER A 321 -9.45 -28.66 6.15
N ARG A 322 -9.87 -29.19 4.99
CA ARG A 322 -10.14 -30.61 4.78
C ARG A 322 -8.88 -31.43 4.49
N ILE A 323 -7.76 -30.74 4.16
CA ILE A 323 -6.49 -31.40 3.90
C ILE A 323 -5.83 -31.71 5.25
N ASN A 324 -5.60 -32.99 5.51
CA ASN A 324 -4.98 -33.44 6.77
C ASN A 324 -3.47 -33.77 6.61
N GLN A 325 -2.87 -33.31 5.52
CA GLN A 325 -1.47 -33.56 5.20
C GLN A 325 -0.80 -32.32 4.62
N LEU A 326 0.46 -32.12 4.92
CA LEU A 326 1.22 -30.94 4.53
C LEU A 326 1.90 -31.08 3.16
N GLN A 327 2.01 -32.30 2.66
CA GLN A 327 2.53 -32.61 1.33
C GLN A 327 1.60 -33.62 0.67
N PHE A 328 1.30 -33.41 -0.61
CA PHE A 328 0.34 -34.22 -1.32
C PHE A 328 0.59 -34.19 -2.85
N THR A 329 0.07 -35.20 -3.52
CA THR A 329 -0.07 -35.25 -4.97
C THR A 329 -1.53 -35.03 -5.36
N ASN A 330 -1.80 -34.87 -6.66
CA ASN A 330 -3.18 -34.80 -7.17
C ASN A 330 -3.99 -36.04 -6.75
N SER A 331 -3.39 -37.23 -6.82
CA SER A 331 -4.04 -38.52 -6.48
C SER A 331 -4.41 -38.62 -5.00
N ASP A 332 -3.62 -38.02 -4.11
CA ASP A 332 -3.89 -38.05 -2.66
C ASP A 332 -5.15 -37.24 -2.30
N LEU A 333 -5.46 -36.22 -3.10
CA LEU A 333 -6.60 -35.33 -2.85
C LEU A 333 -7.93 -35.79 -3.46
N GLN A 334 -7.89 -36.65 -4.52
CA GLN A 334 -9.10 -37.16 -5.17
C GLN A 334 -10.08 -37.84 -4.18
N PRO A 335 -9.63 -38.72 -3.28
CA PRO A 335 -10.54 -39.36 -2.33
C PRO A 335 -11.03 -38.38 -1.25
N ILE A 336 -10.25 -37.34 -0.87
CA ILE A 336 -10.62 -36.35 0.11
C ILE A 336 -11.79 -35.51 -0.41
N PHE A 337 -11.71 -35.11 -1.68
CA PHE A 337 -12.71 -34.24 -2.32
C PHE A 337 -13.77 -35.02 -3.13
N LYS A 338 -13.65 -36.35 -3.23
CA LYS A 338 -14.56 -37.24 -3.98
C LYS A 338 -14.78 -36.75 -5.42
N THR A 339 -13.72 -36.28 -6.08
CA THR A 339 -13.76 -35.67 -7.40
C THR A 339 -12.66 -36.20 -8.33
N ASP A 340 -12.74 -35.90 -9.62
CA ASP A 340 -11.76 -36.33 -10.61
C ASP A 340 -10.44 -35.55 -10.54
N ALA A 341 -9.46 -36.05 -11.30
CA ALA A 341 -8.11 -35.47 -11.35
C ALA A 341 -8.07 -34.03 -11.92
N GLN A 342 -9.04 -33.67 -12.80
CA GLN A 342 -9.06 -32.33 -13.39
C GLN A 342 -9.55 -31.30 -12.39
N ASN A 343 -10.61 -31.61 -11.67
CA ASN A 343 -11.14 -30.74 -10.63
C ASN A 343 -10.14 -30.52 -9.48
N VAL A 344 -9.42 -31.59 -9.08
CA VAL A 344 -8.32 -31.44 -8.11
C VAL A 344 -7.22 -30.52 -8.64
N ARG A 345 -6.82 -30.62 -9.93
CA ARG A 345 -5.82 -29.72 -10.53
C ARG A 345 -6.27 -28.27 -10.46
N ASN A 346 -7.54 -28.01 -10.76
CA ASN A 346 -8.09 -26.65 -10.70
C ASN A 346 -8.06 -26.09 -9.25
N ARG A 347 -8.37 -26.93 -8.26
CA ARG A 347 -8.27 -26.54 -6.83
C ARG A 347 -6.81 -26.25 -6.44
N ILE A 348 -5.88 -27.12 -6.76
CA ILE A 348 -4.45 -26.92 -6.51
C ILE A 348 -3.97 -25.62 -7.16
N LYS A 349 -4.33 -25.37 -8.42
CA LYS A 349 -3.97 -24.14 -9.12
C LYS A 349 -4.50 -22.90 -8.37
N ARG A 350 -5.77 -22.92 -7.94
CA ARG A 350 -6.35 -21.84 -7.12
C ARG A 350 -5.58 -21.60 -5.83
N TRP A 351 -5.15 -22.66 -5.14
CA TRP A 351 -4.34 -22.54 -3.91
C TRP A 351 -2.93 -22.02 -4.18
N GLN A 352 -2.35 -22.39 -5.34
CA GLN A 352 -1.08 -21.83 -5.81
C GLN A 352 -1.22 -20.32 -6.12
N ASP A 353 -2.29 -19.94 -6.82
CA ASP A 353 -2.58 -18.53 -7.13
C ASP A 353 -2.78 -17.70 -5.85
N CYS A 354 -3.31 -18.30 -4.79
CA CYS A 354 -3.40 -17.71 -3.46
C CYS A 354 -2.05 -17.71 -2.69
N GLY A 355 -1.02 -18.42 -3.17
CA GLY A 355 0.25 -18.55 -2.47
C GLY A 355 0.22 -19.48 -1.25
N ILE A 356 -0.80 -20.34 -1.13
CA ILE A 356 -0.93 -21.29 -0.02
C ILE A 356 -0.06 -22.54 -0.26
N VAL A 357 -0.02 -23.01 -1.52
CA VAL A 357 0.62 -24.26 -1.93
C VAL A 357 1.68 -23.99 -2.99
N GLY A 358 2.80 -24.67 -2.89
CA GLY A 358 3.87 -24.66 -3.88
C GLY A 358 4.19 -26.06 -4.40
N GLN A 359 4.65 -26.16 -5.65
CA GLN A 359 5.22 -27.39 -6.18
C GLN A 359 6.66 -27.55 -5.65
N VAL A 360 6.93 -28.64 -4.95
CA VAL A 360 8.22 -28.88 -4.30
C VAL A 360 9.03 -30.01 -4.92
N GLY A 361 8.44 -30.75 -5.87
CA GLY A 361 9.13 -31.84 -6.55
C GLY A 361 8.19 -32.74 -7.34
N SER A 362 8.59 -34.00 -7.50
CA SER A 362 7.79 -35.07 -8.06
C SER A 362 7.97 -36.36 -7.25
N ARG A 363 6.99 -37.24 -7.28
CA ARG A 363 6.98 -38.56 -6.67
C ARG A 363 6.65 -39.59 -7.74
N PRO A 364 7.30 -40.78 -7.76
CA PRO A 364 6.90 -41.85 -8.64
C PRO A 364 5.41 -42.17 -8.52
N ALA A 365 4.74 -42.40 -9.66
CA ALA A 365 3.33 -42.72 -9.65
C ALA A 365 3.07 -44.03 -8.89
N GLN A 366 2.17 -44.03 -7.94
CA GLN A 366 1.76 -45.24 -7.22
C GLN A 366 0.95 -46.13 -8.18
N GLY A 367 1.40 -47.37 -8.42
CA GLY A 367 0.59 -48.33 -9.14
C GLY A 367 1.22 -49.05 -10.32
N GLY A 368 2.57 -49.13 -10.43
CA GLY A 368 3.24 -50.09 -11.35
C GLY A 368 3.02 -49.89 -12.86
N GLN A 369 2.31 -48.86 -13.27
CA GLN A 369 2.26 -48.42 -14.67
C GLN A 369 3.48 -47.52 -14.94
N GLN A 370 4.17 -47.71 -16.07
CA GLN A 370 5.21 -46.82 -16.59
C GLN A 370 4.57 -45.43 -16.88
N GLY A 371 4.23 -44.70 -15.80
CA GLY A 371 3.59 -43.41 -15.87
C GLY A 371 4.57 -42.29 -15.49
N ARG A 372 4.32 -41.09 -15.99
CA ARG A 372 5.06 -39.90 -15.61
C ARG A 372 4.94 -39.65 -14.09
N ASP A 373 6.04 -39.22 -13.47
CA ASP A 373 6.05 -38.85 -12.07
C ASP A 373 4.92 -37.86 -11.76
N ALA A 374 4.27 -38.04 -10.61
CA ALA A 374 3.24 -37.13 -10.13
C ALA A 374 3.91 -35.93 -9.46
N TYR A 375 3.44 -34.72 -9.75
CA TYR A 375 3.89 -33.53 -9.07
C TYR A 375 3.57 -33.58 -7.57
N LEU A 376 4.59 -33.28 -6.75
CA LEU A 376 4.47 -33.18 -5.31
C LEU A 376 4.29 -31.70 -4.93
N TYR A 377 3.24 -31.44 -4.20
CA TYR A 377 2.90 -30.11 -3.67
C TYR A 377 3.07 -30.08 -2.16
N ALA A 378 3.41 -28.91 -1.62
CA ALA A 378 3.48 -28.67 -0.19
C ALA A 378 2.76 -27.39 0.20
N VAL A 379 2.22 -27.36 1.41
CA VAL A 379 1.71 -26.12 2.02
C VAL A 379 2.90 -25.24 2.40
N ILE A 380 3.02 -24.09 1.76
CA ILE A 380 4.12 -23.14 1.93
C ILE A 380 3.77 -21.93 2.84
N ASP A 381 2.48 -21.61 2.99
CA ASP A 381 2.04 -20.61 3.95
C ASP A 381 2.12 -21.17 5.37
N SER A 382 2.97 -20.58 6.21
CA SER A 382 3.22 -21.04 7.58
C SER A 382 1.96 -21.00 8.46
N ARG A 383 1.02 -20.12 8.18
CA ARG A 383 -0.26 -19.99 8.91
C ARG A 383 -1.20 -21.14 8.56
N VAL A 384 -1.32 -21.45 7.28
CA VAL A 384 -2.09 -22.62 6.82
C VAL A 384 -1.44 -23.93 7.24
N HIS A 385 -0.10 -23.99 7.20
CA HIS A 385 0.66 -25.12 7.73
C HIS A 385 0.30 -25.38 9.20
N ARG A 386 0.24 -24.29 10.03
CA ARG A 386 -0.16 -24.39 11.44
C ARG A 386 -1.61 -24.81 11.62
N LEU A 387 -2.53 -24.25 10.80
CA LEU A 387 -3.95 -24.64 10.80
C LEU A 387 -4.09 -26.16 10.65
N ILE A 388 -3.42 -26.74 9.66
CA ILE A 388 -3.48 -28.16 9.36
C ILE A 388 -2.77 -28.99 10.44
N SER A 389 -1.52 -28.66 10.76
CA SER A 389 -0.68 -29.47 11.68
C SER A 389 -1.21 -29.53 13.12
N ARG A 390 -1.92 -28.48 13.55
CA ARG A 390 -2.53 -28.41 14.88
C ARG A 390 -4.03 -28.70 14.88
N SER A 391 -4.60 -29.01 13.70
CA SER A 391 -6.05 -29.25 13.52
C SER A 391 -6.89 -28.10 14.10
N LEU A 392 -6.48 -26.86 13.86
CA LEU A 392 -7.19 -25.68 14.35
C LEU A 392 -8.53 -25.56 13.63
N VAL A 393 -9.55 -25.12 14.36
CA VAL A 393 -10.89 -24.91 13.82
C VAL A 393 -11.11 -23.43 13.60
N LEU A 394 -11.29 -23.02 12.34
CA LEU A 394 -11.84 -21.71 12.00
C LEU A 394 -13.32 -21.69 12.42
N GLY A 395 -13.95 -20.56 12.55
CA GLY A 395 -15.34 -20.45 12.98
C GLY A 395 -16.33 -21.40 12.28
N PRO A 396 -17.54 -21.60 12.79
CA PRO A 396 -18.51 -22.57 12.27
C PRO A 396 -18.88 -22.33 10.80
N GLU A 397 -18.77 -21.10 10.33
CA GLU A 397 -18.98 -20.70 8.93
C GLU A 397 -17.93 -21.26 7.97
N TYR A 398 -16.80 -21.76 8.47
CA TYR A 398 -15.72 -22.41 7.70
C TYR A 398 -15.75 -23.93 7.82
N ALA A 399 -16.66 -24.48 8.64
CA ALA A 399 -16.89 -25.91 8.71
C ALA A 399 -17.31 -26.42 7.31
N ALA A 400 -16.87 -27.63 6.97
CA ALA A 400 -17.12 -28.24 5.68
C ALA A 400 -18.66 -28.37 5.45
N GLY A 401 -19.23 -27.43 4.71
CA GLY A 401 -20.54 -27.60 4.09
C GLY A 401 -20.41 -28.60 2.93
N GLU A 402 -21.51 -29.24 2.57
CA GLU A 402 -21.61 -30.06 1.37
C GLU A 402 -21.09 -29.29 0.15
N ASP A 403 -20.34 -29.97 -0.71
CA ASP A 403 -19.69 -29.41 -1.89
C ASP A 403 -20.66 -28.54 -2.69
N VAL A 404 -20.54 -27.23 -2.59
CA VAL A 404 -21.08 -26.33 -3.59
C VAL A 404 -20.13 -26.44 -4.78
N ASP A 405 -20.57 -27.15 -5.79
CA ASP A 405 -19.87 -27.37 -7.03
C ASP A 405 -19.35 -26.06 -7.63
N ASP A 406 -18.12 -26.10 -8.09
CA ASP A 406 -17.39 -25.05 -8.79
C ASP A 406 -18.08 -24.69 -10.13
N LEU A 407 -19.14 -23.95 -10.10
CA LEU A 407 -19.78 -23.39 -11.29
C LEU A 407 -19.88 -21.85 -11.18
N GLU A 408 -18.72 -21.18 -11.18
CA GLU A 408 -18.63 -19.87 -11.83
C GLU A 408 -17.15 -19.58 -12.18
N PRO A 409 -16.81 -19.43 -13.47
CA PRO A 409 -15.54 -18.86 -13.86
C PRO A 409 -15.54 -17.39 -13.42
N ALA A 410 -14.48 -16.96 -12.74
CA ALA A 410 -14.26 -15.56 -12.40
C ALA A 410 -14.31 -14.71 -13.67
N GLN A 411 -15.25 -13.77 -13.72
CA GLN A 411 -15.34 -12.71 -14.72
C GLN A 411 -14.25 -11.67 -14.52
#